data_58cbdd0ea5d534ee05720de9274c7c6c
#
_entry.id   58cbdd0ea5d534ee05720de9274c7c6c
#
_cell.length_a   1.000
_cell.length_b   1.000
_cell.length_c   1.000
_cell.angle_alpha   90.00
_cell.angle_beta   90.00
_cell.angle_gamma   90.00
#
_symmetry.space_group_name_H-M   'P 1'
#
loop_
_entity.id
_entity.type
_entity.pdbx_description
1 polymer ?
#
loop_
_entity_poly.entity_id
_entity_poly.type
_entity_poly.pdbx_seq_one_letter_code
_entity_poly.pdbx_strand_id
1 'polypeptide(L)'
;MSRALPNLKVVSANGAIFQNSGATAVQELAFALSMANEYMAKLTDMGIDAEEAANRMKFTFAVGASYFMEIAKFRAARMLWAKIADAYGVKNSTMCIHAETSEWNMTVYDPYVNMLRTTTESMSAVIAGVHSLTVHPFDKPYQQATAFSERIARNQQLLLKEEVYLDKVVDPSAGSYYIETLTASVAENAWNLFNQVEAKGGYTKAFMEGFIQNEIKTVAAKRDSNIVNRRETVLGTNQYPNFTEVADLKVVTKDTFKRGCTCGCENANAVAEPLAPYRGAMTMEALRFRTDASGRRPKAFMLALGNLAFRRARAQFSCNFFACAGFEVIDNIGFKSIDEGLKAAMDAKSDIVVICSSDEEYATLAPEAFQKLGDKAIFVVAGEP
;
A
#
# COMPACT_ATOMS: atom_id res chain seq x y z
N MET A 1 4.19 -38.79 1.17
CA MET A 1 3.89 -38.01 -0.05
C MET A 1 5.07 -37.16 -0.52
N SER A 2 5.72 -36.38 0.37
CA SER A 2 6.89 -35.53 0.00
C SER A 2 8.09 -36.29 -0.58
N ARG A 3 8.39 -37.50 -0.08
CA ARG A 3 9.50 -38.30 -0.59
C ARG A 3 9.30 -38.82 -2.03
N ALA A 4 8.05 -38.94 -2.47
CA ALA A 4 7.73 -39.33 -3.85
C ALA A 4 7.82 -38.16 -4.83
N LEU A 5 7.82 -36.91 -4.34
CA LEU A 5 7.83 -35.67 -5.14
C LEU A 5 8.93 -34.75 -4.62
N PRO A 6 10.19 -34.98 -5.04
CA PRO A 6 11.36 -34.30 -4.47
C PRO A 6 11.34 -32.78 -4.61
N ASN A 7 10.67 -32.24 -5.62
CA ASN A 7 10.59 -30.79 -5.87
C ASN A 7 9.37 -30.11 -5.20
N LEU A 8 8.48 -30.89 -4.56
CA LEU A 8 7.31 -30.34 -3.91
C LEU A 8 7.69 -29.64 -2.59
N LYS A 9 7.35 -28.36 -2.45
CA LYS A 9 7.45 -27.62 -1.20
C LYS A 9 6.11 -27.80 -0.44
N VAL A 10 6.17 -28.44 0.70
CA VAL A 10 4.96 -28.85 1.47
C VAL A 10 4.66 -27.94 2.65
N VAL A 11 5.62 -27.09 3.04
CA VAL A 11 5.47 -26.13 4.12
C VAL A 11 5.65 -24.73 3.54
N SER A 12 4.77 -23.79 3.91
CA SER A 12 4.84 -22.42 3.44
C SER A 12 4.82 -21.44 4.62
N ALA A 13 5.90 -20.67 4.77
CA ALA A 13 5.92 -19.50 5.63
C ALA A 13 5.41 -18.29 4.81
N ASN A 14 4.17 -17.88 5.09
CA ASN A 14 3.51 -16.81 4.34
C ASN A 14 3.64 -15.47 5.07
N GLY A 15 4.60 -14.64 4.62
CA GLY A 15 4.80 -13.28 5.08
C GLY A 15 3.83 -12.26 4.47
N ALA A 16 3.29 -12.54 3.28
CA ALA A 16 2.45 -11.59 2.56
C ALA A 16 1.22 -11.14 3.36
N ILE A 17 0.68 -12.00 4.22
CA ILE A 17 -0.45 -11.64 5.08
C ILE A 17 -0.09 -10.52 6.06
N PHE A 18 1.14 -10.47 6.55
CA PHE A 18 1.59 -9.39 7.46
C PHE A 18 1.67 -8.07 6.71
N GLN A 19 2.28 -8.08 5.52
CA GLN A 19 2.40 -6.88 4.68
C GLN A 19 1.02 -6.37 4.26
N ASN A 20 0.12 -7.23 3.83
CA ASN A 20 -1.25 -6.88 3.47
C ASN A 20 -2.09 -6.42 4.67
N SER A 21 -1.63 -6.67 5.91
CA SER A 21 -2.22 -6.12 7.14
C SER A 21 -1.54 -4.80 7.59
N GLY A 22 -0.65 -4.24 6.80
CA GLY A 22 0.00 -2.95 7.03
C GLY A 22 1.42 -3.01 7.60
N ALA A 23 2.03 -4.21 7.74
CA ALA A 23 3.40 -4.36 8.20
C ALA A 23 4.42 -3.72 7.23
N THR A 24 5.57 -3.32 7.78
CA THR A 24 6.74 -2.93 6.98
C THR A 24 7.46 -4.14 6.40
N ALA A 25 8.35 -3.91 5.43
CA ALA A 25 9.22 -4.94 4.87
C ALA A 25 10.06 -5.66 5.95
N VAL A 26 10.52 -4.92 6.97
CA VAL A 26 11.26 -5.47 8.13
C VAL A 26 10.38 -6.38 8.98
N GLN A 27 9.17 -5.96 9.31
CA GLN A 27 8.22 -6.75 10.09
C GLN A 27 7.77 -8.00 9.34
N GLU A 28 7.43 -7.86 8.05
CA GLU A 28 7.08 -8.99 7.18
C GLU A 28 8.18 -10.05 7.20
N LEU A 29 9.45 -9.63 7.00
CA LEU A 29 10.59 -10.51 7.00
C LEU A 29 10.79 -11.19 8.36
N ALA A 30 10.80 -10.43 9.45
CA ALA A 30 11.02 -10.96 10.80
C ALA A 30 9.97 -11.99 11.18
N PHE A 31 8.68 -11.69 10.96
CA PHE A 31 7.59 -12.59 11.32
C PHE A 31 7.52 -13.84 10.43
N ALA A 32 7.85 -13.71 9.13
CA ALA A 32 7.95 -14.87 8.25
C ALA A 32 9.10 -15.80 8.66
N LEU A 33 10.24 -15.24 9.07
CA LEU A 33 11.36 -16.02 9.58
C LEU A 33 11.04 -16.70 10.92
N SER A 34 10.34 -16.01 11.83
CA SER A 34 9.91 -16.60 13.10
C SER A 34 8.91 -17.75 12.87
N MET A 35 7.97 -17.58 11.92
CA MET A 35 7.06 -18.65 11.51
C MET A 35 7.84 -19.85 10.94
N ALA A 36 8.83 -19.60 10.10
CA ALA A 36 9.66 -20.65 9.52
C ALA A 36 10.51 -21.36 10.58
N ASN A 37 11.07 -20.61 11.54
CA ASN A 37 11.80 -21.18 12.67
C ASN A 37 10.92 -22.10 13.54
N GLU A 38 9.69 -21.69 13.83
CA GLU A 38 8.70 -22.51 14.53
C GLU A 38 8.40 -23.81 13.75
N TYR A 39 8.31 -23.76 12.43
CA TYR A 39 8.12 -24.95 11.61
C TYR A 39 9.36 -25.86 11.64
N MET A 40 10.56 -25.29 11.58
CA MET A 40 11.80 -26.06 11.70
C MET A 40 11.84 -26.81 13.03
N ALA A 41 11.60 -26.10 14.14
CA ALA A 41 11.61 -26.70 15.47
C ALA A 41 10.59 -27.85 15.58
N LYS A 42 9.33 -27.63 15.18
CA LYS A 42 8.30 -28.66 15.25
C LYS A 42 8.57 -29.86 14.35
N LEU A 43 9.08 -29.65 13.14
CA LEU A 43 9.38 -30.74 12.21
C LEU A 43 10.56 -31.58 12.71
N THR A 44 11.60 -30.95 13.25
CA THR A 44 12.74 -31.66 13.82
C THR A 44 12.37 -32.42 15.10
N ASP A 45 11.53 -31.85 15.97
CA ASP A 45 10.99 -32.53 17.15
C ASP A 45 10.16 -33.77 16.77
N MET A 46 9.50 -33.75 15.61
CA MET A 46 8.78 -34.90 15.04
C MET A 46 9.70 -35.93 14.37
N GLY A 47 11.02 -35.73 14.41
CA GLY A 47 12.02 -36.64 13.84
C GLY A 47 12.22 -36.50 12.33
N ILE A 48 11.80 -35.39 11.75
CA ILE A 48 12.13 -35.07 10.34
C ILE A 48 13.53 -34.47 10.32
N ASP A 49 14.35 -34.93 9.38
CA ASP A 49 15.70 -34.40 9.20
C ASP A 49 15.65 -32.88 8.89
N ALA A 50 16.55 -32.11 9.53
CA ALA A 50 16.55 -30.66 9.40
C ALA A 50 16.82 -30.19 7.96
N GLU A 51 17.67 -30.91 7.22
CA GLU A 51 17.94 -30.59 5.81
C GLU A 51 16.70 -30.87 4.95
N GLU A 52 15.98 -32.00 5.19
CA GLU A 52 14.72 -32.31 4.52
C GLU A 52 13.68 -31.23 4.85
N ALA A 53 13.52 -30.84 6.11
CA ALA A 53 12.57 -29.80 6.54
C ALA A 53 12.85 -28.45 5.85
N ALA A 54 14.10 -27.97 5.87
CA ALA A 54 14.51 -26.71 5.24
C ALA A 54 14.29 -26.75 3.72
N ASN A 55 14.66 -27.84 3.06
CA ASN A 55 14.52 -28.00 1.61
C ASN A 55 13.06 -28.14 1.15
N ARG A 56 12.12 -28.46 2.05
CA ARG A 56 10.67 -28.55 1.74
C ARG A 56 9.92 -27.28 2.03
N MET A 57 10.57 -26.25 2.54
CA MET A 57 9.95 -24.98 2.88
C MET A 57 9.93 -24.01 1.70
N LYS A 58 8.83 -23.26 1.58
CA LYS A 58 8.65 -22.15 0.67
C LYS A 58 8.32 -20.90 1.50
N PHE A 59 8.87 -19.78 1.11
CA PHE A 59 8.56 -18.48 1.69
C PHE A 59 7.73 -17.68 0.69
N THR A 60 6.62 -17.11 1.13
CA THR A 60 5.82 -16.20 0.32
C THR A 60 5.93 -14.80 0.90
N PHE A 61 6.29 -13.83 0.08
CA PHE A 61 6.39 -12.42 0.47
C PHE A 61 5.59 -11.55 -0.50
N ALA A 62 4.96 -10.50 0.03
CA ALA A 62 4.40 -9.46 -0.81
C ALA A 62 5.50 -8.52 -1.32
N VAL A 63 5.27 -7.89 -2.45
CA VAL A 63 6.17 -6.89 -3.03
C VAL A 63 5.43 -5.57 -3.11
N GLY A 64 5.88 -4.60 -2.34
CA GLY A 64 5.28 -3.27 -2.27
C GLY A 64 5.93 -2.27 -3.22
N ALA A 65 5.47 -1.02 -3.14
CA ALA A 65 5.90 0.06 -4.02
C ALA A 65 7.33 0.57 -3.78
N SER A 66 7.94 0.23 -2.63
CA SER A 66 9.27 0.74 -2.26
C SER A 66 10.39 -0.07 -2.91
N TYR A 67 10.64 0.22 -4.19
CA TYR A 67 11.45 -0.57 -5.12
C TYR A 67 12.77 -1.12 -4.55
N PHE A 68 13.63 -0.25 -4.02
CA PHE A 68 14.93 -0.65 -3.49
C PHE A 68 14.83 -1.35 -2.13
N MET A 69 13.82 -1.00 -1.33
CA MET A 69 13.55 -1.68 -0.06
C MET A 69 13.15 -3.14 -0.30
N GLU A 70 12.33 -3.40 -1.33
CA GLU A 70 11.93 -4.76 -1.68
C GLU A 70 13.11 -5.60 -2.17
N ILE A 71 14.00 -5.04 -3.00
CA ILE A 71 15.25 -5.71 -3.39
C ILE A 71 16.08 -6.07 -2.14
N ALA A 72 16.27 -5.11 -1.25
CA ALA A 72 17.03 -5.31 -0.01
C ALA A 72 16.39 -6.35 0.90
N LYS A 73 15.06 -6.36 1.03
CA LYS A 73 14.30 -7.36 1.80
C LYS A 73 14.59 -8.78 1.33
N PHE A 74 14.54 -9.05 0.04
CA PHE A 74 14.78 -10.40 -0.50
C PHE A 74 16.23 -10.83 -0.35
N ARG A 75 17.19 -9.91 -0.45
CA ARG A 75 18.61 -10.19 -0.20
C ARG A 75 18.84 -10.49 1.30
N ALA A 76 18.29 -9.66 2.20
CA ALA A 76 18.33 -9.88 3.64
C ALA A 76 17.65 -11.19 4.05
N ALA A 77 16.52 -11.54 3.42
CA ALA A 77 15.81 -12.79 3.68
C ALA A 77 16.69 -14.02 3.49
N ARG A 78 17.45 -14.09 2.38
CA ARG A 78 18.38 -15.20 2.13
C ARG A 78 19.49 -15.28 3.15
N MET A 79 20.07 -14.13 3.53
CA MET A 79 21.13 -14.06 4.53
C MET A 79 20.65 -14.58 5.90
N LEU A 80 19.49 -14.10 6.34
CA LEU A 80 18.93 -14.45 7.65
C LEU A 80 18.43 -15.90 7.69
N TRP A 81 17.83 -16.39 6.60
CA TRP A 81 17.44 -17.80 6.50
C TRP A 81 18.64 -18.74 6.54
N ALA A 82 19.71 -18.41 5.84
CA ALA A 82 20.95 -19.20 5.89
C ALA A 82 21.50 -19.28 7.33
N LYS A 83 21.45 -18.16 8.09
CA LYS A 83 21.86 -18.13 9.50
C LYS A 83 20.97 -18.99 10.39
N ILE A 84 19.65 -18.99 10.17
CA ILE A 84 18.72 -19.84 10.93
C ILE A 84 18.97 -21.32 10.59
N ALA A 85 19.08 -21.66 9.31
CA ALA A 85 19.30 -23.03 8.86
C ALA A 85 20.64 -23.60 9.39
N ASP A 86 21.69 -22.78 9.42
CA ASP A 86 23.00 -23.16 10.00
C ASP A 86 22.92 -23.52 11.49
N ALA A 87 22.04 -22.83 12.24
CA ALA A 87 21.79 -23.15 13.66
C ALA A 87 21.13 -24.53 13.85
N TYR A 88 20.45 -25.07 12.83
CA TYR A 88 19.96 -26.46 12.79
C TYR A 88 20.97 -27.44 12.16
N GLY A 89 22.20 -26.99 11.85
CA GLY A 89 23.24 -27.81 11.22
C GLY A 89 23.08 -27.98 9.71
N VAL A 90 22.15 -27.29 9.07
CA VAL A 90 21.91 -27.36 7.63
C VAL A 90 22.83 -26.39 6.91
N LYS A 91 23.87 -26.93 6.27
CA LYS A 91 24.77 -26.17 5.42
C LYS A 91 24.24 -26.03 4.00
N ASN A 92 24.43 -24.85 3.40
CA ASN A 92 23.99 -24.59 2.01
C ASN A 92 22.47 -24.64 1.78
N SER A 93 21.67 -24.27 2.78
CA SER A 93 20.23 -24.15 2.61
C SER A 93 19.88 -23.03 1.62
N THR A 94 19.11 -23.34 0.60
CA THR A 94 18.60 -22.36 -0.37
C THR A 94 17.17 -21.96 0.01
N MET A 95 16.95 -20.67 0.27
CA MET A 95 15.62 -20.14 0.54
C MET A 95 14.76 -20.12 -0.75
N CYS A 96 13.73 -20.96 -0.80
CA CYS A 96 12.79 -20.94 -1.93
C CYS A 96 11.78 -19.78 -1.75
N ILE A 97 11.90 -18.72 -2.52
CA ILE A 97 11.09 -17.50 -2.40
C ILE A 97 10.05 -17.45 -3.52
N HIS A 98 8.80 -17.31 -3.12
CA HIS A 98 7.69 -16.90 -3.97
C HIS A 98 7.33 -15.45 -3.63
N ALA A 99 7.21 -14.59 -4.63
CA ALA A 99 6.75 -13.23 -4.45
C ALA A 99 5.34 -13.05 -5.03
N GLU A 100 4.56 -12.19 -4.44
CA GLU A 100 3.28 -11.72 -5.00
C GLU A 100 3.21 -10.20 -4.90
N THR A 101 2.65 -9.54 -5.91
CA THR A 101 2.47 -8.08 -5.87
C THR A 101 1.54 -7.69 -4.72
N SER A 102 1.82 -6.57 -4.06
CA SER A 102 1.11 -6.17 -2.84
C SER A 102 -0.34 -5.78 -3.12
N GLU A 103 -1.28 -6.36 -2.37
CA GLU A 103 -2.66 -5.90 -2.38
C GLU A 103 -2.83 -4.57 -1.62
N TRP A 104 -1.97 -4.32 -0.63
CA TRP A 104 -2.03 -3.10 0.19
C TRP A 104 -1.88 -1.82 -0.62
N ASN A 105 -1.09 -1.85 -1.70
CA ASN A 105 -0.83 -0.70 -2.57
C ASN A 105 -1.91 -0.47 -3.63
N MET A 106 -2.83 -1.41 -3.85
CA MET A 106 -3.82 -1.33 -4.91
C MET A 106 -4.93 -0.34 -4.58
N THR A 107 -5.47 0.29 -5.63
CA THR A 107 -6.56 1.27 -5.54
C THR A 107 -7.79 0.81 -6.32
N VAL A 108 -8.96 1.26 -5.88
CA VAL A 108 -10.24 1.08 -6.57
C VAL A 108 -10.46 2.18 -7.60
N TYR A 109 -10.10 3.42 -7.22
CA TYR A 109 -10.11 4.55 -8.14
C TYR A 109 -8.84 4.58 -8.97
N ASP A 110 -8.96 5.01 -10.22
CA ASP A 110 -7.91 4.97 -11.23
C ASP A 110 -7.24 3.58 -11.34
N PRO A 111 -8.05 2.51 -11.52
CA PRO A 111 -7.60 1.12 -11.37
C PRO A 111 -6.51 0.72 -12.36
N TYR A 112 -6.44 1.37 -13.52
CA TYR A 112 -5.39 1.08 -14.52
C TYR A 112 -3.99 1.47 -14.04
N VAL A 113 -3.88 2.39 -13.07
CA VAL A 113 -2.60 2.71 -12.42
C VAL A 113 -2.06 1.51 -11.63
N ASN A 114 -2.92 0.59 -11.20
CA ASN A 114 -2.46 -0.65 -10.57
C ASN A 114 -1.57 -1.48 -11.49
N MET A 115 -1.77 -1.42 -12.83
CA MET A 115 -0.88 -2.11 -13.78
C MET A 115 0.55 -1.54 -13.73
N LEU A 116 0.68 -0.23 -13.55
CA LEU A 116 1.99 0.42 -13.41
C LEU A 116 2.64 0.03 -12.09
N ARG A 117 1.87 -0.01 -10.99
CA ARG A 117 2.35 -0.44 -9.66
C ARG A 117 2.86 -1.87 -9.72
N THR A 118 2.03 -2.81 -10.19
CA THR A 118 2.41 -4.22 -10.26
C THR A 118 3.56 -4.48 -11.21
N THR A 119 3.78 -3.64 -12.24
CA THR A 119 4.96 -3.74 -13.11
C THR A 119 6.24 -3.41 -12.34
N THR A 120 6.29 -2.29 -11.61
CA THR A 120 7.48 -1.89 -10.84
C THR A 120 7.74 -2.84 -9.66
N GLU A 121 6.69 -3.33 -8.99
CA GLU A 121 6.76 -4.36 -7.96
C GLU A 121 7.36 -5.66 -8.52
N SER A 122 6.86 -6.12 -9.67
CA SER A 122 7.38 -7.29 -10.37
C SER A 122 8.85 -7.13 -10.76
N MET A 123 9.25 -5.95 -11.25
CA MET A 123 10.64 -5.67 -11.59
C MET A 123 11.56 -5.81 -10.37
N SER A 124 11.17 -5.24 -9.21
CA SER A 124 11.99 -5.34 -8.00
C SER A 124 12.13 -6.78 -7.51
N ALA A 125 11.07 -7.58 -7.59
CA ALA A 125 11.09 -8.99 -7.25
C ALA A 125 12.02 -9.80 -8.17
N VAL A 126 11.93 -9.59 -9.49
CA VAL A 126 12.74 -10.29 -10.49
C VAL A 126 14.22 -9.92 -10.34
N ILE A 127 14.54 -8.63 -10.18
CA ILE A 127 15.92 -8.15 -9.93
C ILE A 127 16.48 -8.74 -8.65
N ALA A 128 15.66 -8.87 -7.61
CA ALA A 128 16.04 -9.53 -6.37
C ALA A 128 16.17 -11.07 -6.50
N GLY A 129 15.87 -11.66 -7.65
CA GLY A 129 16.08 -13.07 -7.94
C GLY A 129 15.12 -14.01 -7.21
N VAL A 130 13.82 -13.70 -7.15
CA VAL A 130 12.82 -14.61 -6.59
C VAL A 130 12.63 -15.84 -7.48
N HIS A 131 12.24 -16.99 -6.91
CA HIS A 131 12.08 -18.25 -7.66
C HIS A 131 10.79 -18.30 -8.47
N SER A 132 9.75 -17.62 -7.98
CA SER A 132 8.47 -17.52 -8.67
C SER A 132 7.75 -16.24 -8.27
N LEU A 133 6.89 -15.74 -9.15
CA LEU A 133 6.17 -14.49 -8.97
C LEU A 133 4.70 -14.67 -9.35
N THR A 134 3.81 -14.11 -8.55
CA THR A 134 2.40 -13.89 -8.89
C THR A 134 2.16 -12.39 -9.04
N VAL A 135 1.65 -11.98 -10.19
CA VAL A 135 1.19 -10.62 -10.44
C VAL A 135 -0.32 -10.59 -10.30
N HIS A 136 -0.82 -9.79 -9.36
CA HIS A 136 -2.25 -9.64 -9.17
C HIS A 136 -2.87 -8.79 -10.29
N PRO A 137 -4.02 -9.19 -10.84
CA PRO A 137 -4.78 -8.39 -11.79
C PRO A 137 -5.16 -7.02 -11.22
N PHE A 138 -5.16 -5.99 -12.06
CA PHE A 138 -5.39 -4.60 -11.64
C PHE A 138 -6.77 -4.34 -11.01
N ASP A 139 -7.74 -5.20 -11.32
CA ASP A 139 -9.14 -5.11 -10.85
C ASP A 139 -9.42 -5.93 -9.58
N LYS A 140 -8.42 -6.65 -9.05
CA LYS A 140 -8.52 -7.48 -7.83
C LYS A 140 -9.14 -6.76 -6.63
N PRO A 141 -8.92 -5.45 -6.38
CA PRO A 141 -9.49 -4.76 -5.23
C PRO A 141 -11.02 -4.71 -5.17
N TYR A 142 -11.72 -4.87 -6.29
CA TYR A 142 -13.15 -4.61 -6.34
C TYR A 142 -13.97 -5.65 -7.10
N GLN A 143 -13.34 -6.57 -7.82
CA GLN A 143 -14.04 -7.63 -8.55
C GLN A 143 -13.17 -8.87 -8.74
N GLN A 144 -13.81 -9.96 -9.15
CA GLN A 144 -13.06 -11.12 -9.65
C GLN A 144 -12.38 -10.75 -10.96
N ALA A 145 -11.16 -11.25 -11.13
CA ALA A 145 -10.37 -10.99 -12.31
C ALA A 145 -11.10 -11.36 -13.60
N THR A 146 -11.04 -10.50 -14.58
CA THR A 146 -11.53 -10.74 -15.92
C THR A 146 -10.46 -11.41 -16.78
N ALA A 147 -10.84 -12.06 -17.88
CA ALA A 147 -9.88 -12.62 -18.83
C ALA A 147 -8.91 -11.55 -19.38
N PHE A 148 -9.35 -10.30 -19.46
CA PHE A 148 -8.50 -9.18 -19.85
C PHE A 148 -7.46 -8.83 -18.77
N SER A 149 -7.88 -8.65 -17.54
CA SER A 149 -6.99 -8.27 -16.43
C SER A 149 -5.97 -9.39 -16.10
N GLU A 150 -6.39 -10.66 -16.15
CA GLU A 150 -5.49 -11.82 -16.02
C GLU A 150 -4.45 -11.86 -17.16
N ARG A 151 -4.88 -11.59 -18.39
CA ARG A 151 -3.96 -11.54 -19.53
C ARG A 151 -2.91 -10.45 -19.35
N ILE A 152 -3.30 -9.26 -18.87
CA ILE A 152 -2.36 -8.16 -18.61
C ILE A 152 -1.37 -8.55 -17.52
N ALA A 153 -1.83 -9.09 -16.40
CA ALA A 153 -0.97 -9.53 -15.30
C ALA A 153 0.06 -10.58 -15.73
N ARG A 154 -0.36 -11.53 -16.59
CA ARG A 154 0.57 -12.50 -17.19
C ARG A 154 1.55 -11.84 -18.16
N ASN A 155 1.07 -10.92 -19.01
CA ASN A 155 1.90 -10.27 -20.00
C ASN A 155 2.96 -9.36 -19.38
N GLN A 156 2.72 -8.77 -18.22
CA GLN A 156 3.73 -8.02 -17.47
C GLN A 156 4.97 -8.91 -17.18
N GLN A 157 4.76 -10.16 -16.75
CA GLN A 157 5.86 -11.10 -16.48
C GLN A 157 6.59 -11.51 -17.77
N LEU A 158 5.83 -11.75 -18.85
CA LEU A 158 6.41 -12.08 -20.15
C LEU A 158 7.23 -10.93 -20.72
N LEU A 159 6.76 -9.68 -20.57
CA LEU A 159 7.48 -8.49 -20.98
C LEU A 159 8.82 -8.39 -20.25
N LEU A 160 8.82 -8.56 -18.91
CA LEU A 160 10.04 -8.49 -18.10
C LEU A 160 11.06 -9.58 -18.50
N LYS A 161 10.59 -10.74 -18.97
CA LYS A 161 11.44 -11.84 -19.41
C LYS A 161 11.89 -11.69 -20.87
N GLU A 162 10.94 -11.49 -21.80
CA GLU A 162 11.21 -11.64 -23.24
C GLU A 162 11.66 -10.34 -23.91
N GLU A 163 11.29 -9.16 -23.38
CA GLU A 163 11.66 -7.85 -23.94
C GLU A 163 12.69 -7.13 -23.08
N VAL A 164 12.59 -7.19 -21.75
CA VAL A 164 13.51 -6.51 -20.83
C VAL A 164 14.70 -7.39 -20.45
N TYR A 165 14.61 -8.70 -20.65
CA TYR A 165 15.66 -9.71 -20.41
C TYR A 165 16.20 -9.73 -18.97
N LEU A 166 15.35 -9.46 -17.96
CA LEU A 166 15.77 -9.46 -16.56
C LEU A 166 16.15 -10.86 -16.02
N ASP A 167 15.81 -11.91 -16.76
CA ASP A 167 16.18 -13.31 -16.44
C ASP A 167 17.62 -13.68 -16.85
N LYS A 168 18.34 -12.79 -17.52
CA LYS A 168 19.70 -13.07 -18.04
C LYS A 168 20.83 -12.76 -17.05
N VAL A 169 20.53 -12.12 -15.95
CA VAL A 169 21.51 -11.70 -14.94
C VAL A 169 21.10 -12.18 -13.55
N VAL A 170 22.11 -12.51 -12.72
CA VAL A 170 21.93 -12.91 -11.34
C VAL A 170 22.38 -11.78 -10.43
N ASP A 171 21.51 -11.37 -9.49
CA ASP A 171 21.77 -10.30 -8.51
C ASP A 171 22.44 -9.04 -9.11
N PRO A 172 21.81 -8.38 -10.10
CA PRO A 172 22.39 -7.20 -10.75
C PRO A 172 22.52 -6.01 -9.79
N SER A 173 21.96 -6.10 -8.60
CA SER A 173 22.04 -5.09 -7.54
C SER A 173 23.29 -5.25 -6.67
N ALA A 174 24.03 -6.36 -6.80
CA ALA A 174 25.23 -6.62 -6.02
C ALA A 174 26.30 -5.54 -6.24
N GLY A 175 26.94 -5.08 -5.16
CA GLY A 175 27.97 -4.06 -5.18
C GLY A 175 27.46 -2.62 -5.26
N SER A 176 26.14 -2.39 -5.39
CA SER A 176 25.56 -1.07 -5.22
C SER A 176 25.65 -0.63 -3.76
N TYR A 177 26.39 0.45 -3.47
CA TYR A 177 26.57 0.95 -2.09
C TYR A 177 25.25 1.15 -1.36
N TYR A 178 24.26 1.71 -2.06
CA TYR A 178 22.94 1.95 -1.48
C TYR A 178 22.21 0.64 -1.14
N ILE A 179 22.18 -0.31 -2.06
CA ILE A 179 21.50 -1.60 -1.87
C ILE A 179 22.19 -2.43 -0.79
N GLU A 180 23.53 -2.46 -0.78
CA GLU A 180 24.29 -3.19 0.24
C GLU A 180 24.03 -2.63 1.64
N THR A 181 24.11 -1.30 1.80
CA THR A 181 23.81 -0.63 3.08
C THR A 181 22.35 -0.88 3.51
N LEU A 182 21.42 -0.77 2.59
CA LEU A 182 20.00 -1.00 2.87
C LEU A 182 19.74 -2.46 3.24
N THR A 183 20.38 -3.41 2.54
CA THR A 183 20.29 -4.85 2.85
C THR A 183 20.79 -5.15 4.26
N ALA A 184 21.94 -4.59 4.64
CA ALA A 184 22.48 -4.76 5.98
C ALA A 184 21.56 -4.19 7.07
N SER A 185 21.03 -2.98 6.84
CA SER A 185 20.09 -2.34 7.78
C SER A 185 18.78 -3.12 7.92
N VAL A 186 18.20 -3.61 6.80
CA VAL A 186 17.00 -4.45 6.84
C VAL A 186 17.27 -5.75 7.58
N ALA A 187 18.41 -6.39 7.31
CA ALA A 187 18.80 -7.63 7.98
C ALA A 187 18.97 -7.45 9.49
N GLU A 188 19.65 -6.39 9.93
CA GLU A 188 19.86 -6.10 11.34
C GLU A 188 18.53 -5.85 12.07
N ASN A 189 17.68 -4.98 11.52
CA ASN A 189 16.40 -4.65 12.15
C ASN A 189 15.44 -5.86 12.16
N ALA A 190 15.40 -6.65 11.08
CA ALA A 190 14.59 -7.86 11.03
C ALA A 190 15.09 -8.92 12.00
N TRP A 191 16.40 -9.07 12.15
CA TRP A 191 17.00 -9.98 13.12
C TRP A 191 16.71 -9.58 14.57
N ASN A 192 16.77 -8.29 14.87
CA ASN A 192 16.42 -7.78 16.20
C ASN A 192 14.94 -8.06 16.54
N LEU A 193 14.02 -7.85 15.59
CA LEU A 193 12.60 -8.15 15.80
C LEU A 193 12.35 -9.67 15.88
N PHE A 194 13.03 -10.48 15.07
CA PHE A 194 13.02 -11.94 15.15
C PHE A 194 13.40 -12.41 16.57
N ASN A 195 14.51 -11.89 17.11
CA ASN A 195 14.95 -12.24 18.47
C ASN A 195 13.93 -11.83 19.55
N GLN A 196 13.21 -10.72 19.36
CA GLN A 196 12.13 -10.33 20.29
C GLN A 196 10.97 -11.33 20.27
N VAL A 197 10.60 -11.86 19.10
CA VAL A 197 9.59 -12.91 18.97
C VAL A 197 10.06 -14.20 19.63
N GLU A 198 11.32 -14.61 19.40
CA GLU A 198 11.87 -15.81 20.01
C GLU A 198 11.97 -15.69 21.56
N ALA A 199 12.34 -14.52 22.08
CA ALA A 199 12.37 -14.25 23.52
C ALA A 199 10.98 -14.34 24.19
N LYS A 200 9.88 -14.21 23.43
CA LYS A 200 8.52 -14.43 23.90
C LYS A 200 8.09 -15.91 23.88
N GLY A 201 8.97 -16.79 23.45
CA GLY A 201 8.71 -18.23 23.34
C GLY A 201 8.27 -18.69 21.95
N GLY A 202 8.71 -17.97 20.93
CA GLY A 202 8.51 -18.28 19.51
C GLY A 202 7.25 -17.67 18.89
N TYR A 203 7.09 -17.91 17.60
CA TYR A 203 6.04 -17.32 16.77
C TYR A 203 4.62 -17.60 17.30
N THR A 204 4.31 -18.87 17.59
CA THR A 204 2.96 -19.27 18.00
C THR A 204 2.53 -18.55 19.28
N LYS A 205 3.41 -18.49 20.28
CA LYS A 205 3.11 -17.84 21.57
C LYS A 205 3.00 -16.32 21.40
N ALA A 206 3.93 -15.70 20.70
CA ALA A 206 3.89 -14.27 20.43
C ALA A 206 2.63 -13.84 19.65
N PHE A 207 2.15 -14.69 18.73
CA PHE A 207 0.91 -14.46 17.99
C PHE A 207 -0.32 -14.59 18.89
N MET A 208 -0.38 -15.63 19.72
CA MET A 208 -1.50 -15.84 20.65
C MET A 208 -1.60 -14.74 21.72
N GLU A 209 -0.48 -14.19 22.15
CA GLU A 209 -0.41 -13.06 23.10
C GLU A 209 -0.68 -11.70 22.44
N GLY A 210 -0.88 -11.65 21.13
CA GLY A 210 -1.18 -10.42 20.39
C GLY A 210 0.03 -9.51 20.12
N PHE A 211 1.24 -9.96 20.41
CA PHE A 211 2.45 -9.15 20.19
C PHE A 211 2.62 -8.76 18.71
N ILE A 212 2.53 -9.74 17.80
CA ILE A 212 2.68 -9.53 16.36
C ILE A 212 1.61 -8.58 15.84
N GLN A 213 0.37 -8.78 16.26
CA GLN A 213 -0.75 -7.92 15.87
C GLN A 213 -0.57 -6.48 16.34
N ASN A 214 -0.08 -6.26 17.56
CA ASN A 214 0.12 -4.92 18.11
C ASN A 214 1.26 -4.18 17.41
N GLU A 215 2.37 -4.88 17.10
CA GLU A 215 3.47 -4.32 16.30
C GLU A 215 2.97 -3.84 14.91
N ILE A 216 2.17 -4.67 14.22
CA ILE A 216 1.61 -4.32 12.91
C ILE A 216 0.63 -3.16 13.04
N LYS A 217 -0.29 -3.18 14.00
CA LYS A 217 -1.28 -2.11 14.22
C LYS A 217 -0.63 -0.76 14.45
N THR A 218 0.44 -0.73 15.23
CA THR A 218 1.18 0.51 15.53
C THR A 218 1.74 1.15 14.25
N VAL A 219 2.34 0.34 13.39
CA VAL A 219 2.89 0.83 12.11
C VAL A 219 1.78 1.16 11.12
N ALA A 220 0.76 0.31 11.02
CA ALA A 220 -0.40 0.54 10.15
C ALA A 220 -1.08 1.89 10.46
N ALA A 221 -1.31 2.20 11.74
CA ALA A 221 -1.88 3.48 12.16
C ALA A 221 -1.02 4.68 11.74
N LYS A 222 0.32 4.56 11.82
CA LYS A 222 1.25 5.60 11.35
C LYS A 222 1.18 5.78 9.84
N ARG A 223 1.13 4.68 9.07
CA ARG A 223 0.99 4.72 7.61
C ARG A 223 -0.34 5.32 7.19
N ASP A 224 -1.44 4.94 7.84
CA ASP A 224 -2.76 5.53 7.61
C ASP A 224 -2.74 7.04 7.84
N SER A 225 -2.14 7.49 8.95
CA SER A 225 -1.96 8.93 9.24
C SER A 225 -1.11 9.63 8.17
N ASN A 226 -0.06 8.99 7.66
CA ASN A 226 0.76 9.55 6.60
C ASN A 226 -0.03 9.72 5.29
N ILE A 227 -0.88 8.74 4.93
CA ILE A 227 -1.73 8.81 3.74
C ILE A 227 -2.77 9.92 3.88
N VAL A 228 -3.47 9.99 5.02
CA VAL A 228 -4.48 11.02 5.28
C VAL A 228 -3.86 12.42 5.25
N ASN A 229 -2.68 12.59 5.83
CA ASN A 229 -1.95 13.86 5.84
C ASN A 229 -1.10 14.10 4.58
N ARG A 230 -1.25 13.28 3.54
CA ARG A 230 -0.55 13.38 2.24
C ARG A 230 0.98 13.34 2.34
N ARG A 231 1.53 12.77 3.43
CA ARG A 231 2.97 12.52 3.61
C ARG A 231 3.43 11.26 2.86
N GLU A 232 2.53 10.29 2.70
CA GLU A 232 2.70 9.12 1.83
C GLU A 232 1.70 9.24 0.68
N THR A 233 2.20 9.27 -0.56
CA THR A 233 1.37 9.48 -1.76
C THR A 233 0.84 8.15 -2.27
N VAL A 234 -0.48 8.08 -2.44
CA VAL A 234 -1.16 7.02 -3.20
C VAL A 234 -1.80 7.70 -4.41
N LEU A 235 -1.13 7.58 -5.56
CA LEU A 235 -1.52 8.25 -6.80
C LEU A 235 -2.94 7.85 -7.21
N GLY A 236 -3.74 8.85 -7.62
CA GLY A 236 -5.15 8.65 -7.97
C GLY A 236 -6.11 8.69 -6.79
N THR A 237 -5.59 8.56 -5.54
CA THR A 237 -6.41 8.49 -4.32
C THR A 237 -6.28 9.74 -3.46
N ASN A 238 -5.11 9.98 -2.84
CA ASN A 238 -4.89 11.18 -2.01
C ASN A 238 -4.09 12.28 -2.71
N GLN A 239 -3.54 11.97 -3.89
CA GLN A 239 -2.85 12.90 -4.77
C GLN A 239 -3.17 12.56 -6.22
N TYR A 240 -3.22 13.57 -7.09
CA TYR A 240 -3.44 13.43 -8.53
C TYR A 240 -4.69 12.61 -8.91
N PRO A 241 -5.87 12.91 -8.34
CA PRO A 241 -7.08 12.15 -8.65
C PRO A 241 -7.53 12.41 -10.09
N ASN A 242 -8.18 11.43 -10.69
CA ASN A 242 -8.95 11.65 -11.90
C ASN A 242 -10.25 12.40 -11.54
N PHE A 243 -10.38 13.65 -11.98
CA PHE A 243 -11.45 14.57 -11.58
C PHE A 243 -12.83 14.16 -12.10
N THR A 244 -12.88 13.39 -13.17
CA THR A 244 -14.13 13.01 -13.84
C THR A 244 -14.57 11.58 -13.54
N GLU A 245 -13.70 10.78 -12.91
CA GLU A 245 -14.00 9.39 -12.61
C GLU A 245 -15.09 9.27 -11.53
N VAL A 246 -15.98 8.33 -11.75
CA VAL A 246 -17.04 7.91 -10.81
C VAL A 246 -16.94 6.39 -10.68
N ALA A 247 -17.08 5.86 -9.47
CA ALA A 247 -17.05 4.42 -9.25
C ALA A 247 -18.24 3.74 -9.93
N ASP A 248 -18.00 2.56 -10.53
CA ASP A 248 -19.11 1.70 -10.96
C ASP A 248 -19.80 1.08 -9.74
N LEU A 249 -20.90 1.68 -9.31
CA LEU A 249 -21.67 1.26 -8.15
C LEU A 249 -22.31 -0.13 -8.28
N LYS A 250 -22.27 -0.76 -9.47
CA LYS A 250 -22.69 -2.15 -9.65
C LYS A 250 -21.63 -3.14 -9.18
N VAL A 251 -20.38 -2.72 -9.18
CA VAL A 251 -19.22 -3.56 -8.85
C VAL A 251 -18.61 -3.13 -7.51
N VAL A 252 -18.39 -1.83 -7.33
CA VAL A 252 -17.83 -1.26 -6.09
C VAL A 252 -18.94 -1.08 -5.07
N THR A 253 -18.80 -1.71 -3.91
CA THR A 253 -19.79 -1.66 -2.84
C THR A 253 -19.17 -1.17 -1.53
N LYS A 254 -19.99 -0.92 -0.50
CA LYS A 254 -19.48 -0.59 0.84
C LYS A 254 -18.56 -1.65 1.42
N ASP A 255 -18.74 -2.91 1.04
CA ASP A 255 -17.94 -4.04 1.52
C ASP A 255 -16.52 -4.00 0.95
N THR A 256 -16.31 -3.38 -0.21
CA THR A 256 -14.98 -3.14 -0.82
C THR A 256 -14.05 -2.33 0.10
N PHE A 257 -14.61 -1.58 1.06
CA PHE A 257 -13.88 -0.71 1.98
C PHE A 257 -13.87 -1.21 3.43
N LYS A 258 -14.20 -2.49 3.66
CA LYS A 258 -14.08 -3.11 4.99
C LYS A 258 -12.69 -3.70 5.19
N ARG A 259 -12.14 -3.51 6.39
CA ARG A 259 -10.91 -4.20 6.80
C ARG A 259 -11.23 -5.63 7.20
N GLY A 260 -10.34 -6.54 6.88
CA GLY A 260 -10.45 -7.96 7.26
C GLY A 260 -10.66 -8.90 6.08
N CYS A 261 -10.77 -10.17 6.39
CA CYS A 261 -11.01 -11.19 5.37
C CYS A 261 -12.46 -11.11 4.86
N THR A 262 -12.63 -11.00 3.55
CA THR A 262 -13.94 -11.05 2.89
C THR A 262 -14.52 -12.46 2.80
N CYS A 263 -13.80 -13.47 3.31
CA CYS A 263 -14.18 -14.89 3.22
C CYS A 263 -15.28 -15.32 4.22
N GLY A 264 -15.86 -14.40 4.99
CA GLY A 264 -16.92 -14.72 5.96
C GLY A 264 -16.46 -15.52 7.20
N CYS A 265 -15.16 -15.64 7.41
CA CYS A 265 -14.58 -16.33 8.56
C CYS A 265 -14.62 -15.46 9.82
N GLU A 266 -15.78 -14.96 10.21
CA GLU A 266 -15.99 -14.44 11.55
C GLU A 266 -16.06 -15.64 12.51
N ASN A 267 -14.88 -16.13 12.95
CA ASN A 267 -14.80 -17.21 13.91
C ASN A 267 -15.08 -16.68 15.31
N ALA A 268 -16.28 -16.93 15.80
CA ALA A 268 -16.63 -16.72 17.22
C ALA A 268 -15.73 -17.50 18.21
N ASN A 269 -14.94 -18.47 17.71
CA ASN A 269 -14.03 -19.34 18.46
C ASN A 269 -12.55 -19.09 18.11
N ALA A 270 -12.16 -17.91 17.61
CA ALA A 270 -10.77 -17.60 17.34
C ALA A 270 -9.95 -17.65 18.64
N VAL A 271 -8.88 -18.46 18.67
CA VAL A 271 -7.95 -18.57 19.83
C VAL A 271 -7.00 -17.38 19.95
N ALA A 272 -6.87 -16.57 18.89
CA ALA A 272 -6.08 -15.34 18.86
C ALA A 272 -6.75 -14.30 17.94
N GLU A 273 -6.40 -13.05 18.13
CA GLU A 273 -6.89 -11.98 17.24
C GLU A 273 -6.37 -12.21 15.81
N PRO A 274 -7.25 -12.32 14.79
CA PRO A 274 -6.83 -12.49 13.42
C PRO A 274 -6.16 -11.22 12.88
N LEU A 275 -5.25 -11.38 11.93
CA LEU A 275 -4.76 -10.27 11.13
C LEU A 275 -5.88 -9.77 10.21
N ALA A 276 -5.94 -8.46 10.02
CA ALA A 276 -6.98 -7.82 9.21
C ALA A 276 -6.34 -7.15 7.96
N PRO A 277 -6.20 -7.86 6.85
CA PRO A 277 -5.73 -7.28 5.60
C PRO A 277 -6.58 -6.08 5.18
N TYR A 278 -5.93 -5.06 4.64
CA TYR A 278 -6.59 -3.87 4.12
C TYR A 278 -5.71 -3.16 3.08
N ARG A 279 -6.25 -2.19 2.37
CA ARG A 279 -5.52 -1.37 1.40
C ARG A 279 -5.27 0.01 1.98
N GLY A 280 -4.07 0.55 1.79
CA GLY A 280 -3.71 1.87 2.29
C GLY A 280 -4.62 2.99 1.77
N ALA A 281 -5.13 2.86 0.55
CA ALA A 281 -6.07 3.79 -0.07
C ALA A 281 -7.48 3.82 0.57
N MET A 282 -7.86 2.77 1.28
CA MET A 282 -9.25 2.43 1.64
C MET A 282 -10.02 3.56 2.33
N THR A 283 -9.39 4.28 3.25
CA THR A 283 -10.04 5.37 4.01
C THR A 283 -10.41 6.54 3.09
N MET A 284 -9.49 6.94 2.21
CA MET A 284 -9.73 8.03 1.26
C MET A 284 -10.74 7.61 0.18
N GLU A 285 -10.64 6.39 -0.30
CA GLU A 285 -11.56 5.83 -1.27
C GLU A 285 -12.98 5.70 -0.72
N ALA A 286 -13.14 5.29 0.54
CA ALA A 286 -14.44 5.23 1.20
C ALA A 286 -15.11 6.61 1.29
N LEU A 287 -14.31 7.67 1.51
CA LEU A 287 -14.81 9.05 1.48
C LEU A 287 -15.31 9.42 0.08
N ARG A 288 -14.51 9.16 -0.96
CA ARG A 288 -14.88 9.43 -2.35
C ARG A 288 -16.11 8.61 -2.78
N PHE A 289 -16.17 7.33 -2.41
CA PHE A 289 -17.30 6.46 -2.68
C PHE A 289 -18.62 6.99 -2.07
N ARG A 290 -18.57 7.58 -0.88
CA ARG A 290 -19.76 8.21 -0.28
C ARG A 290 -20.28 9.36 -1.13
N THR A 291 -19.39 10.15 -1.72
CA THR A 291 -19.76 11.23 -2.66
C THR A 291 -20.42 10.64 -3.91
N ASP A 292 -19.80 9.64 -4.54
CA ASP A 292 -20.34 9.00 -5.74
C ASP A 292 -21.71 8.35 -5.46
N ALA A 293 -21.85 7.65 -4.34
CA ALA A 293 -23.08 6.97 -3.93
C ALA A 293 -24.23 7.95 -3.58
N SER A 294 -23.91 9.20 -3.27
CA SER A 294 -24.95 10.24 -3.01
C SER A 294 -25.70 10.67 -4.26
N GLY A 295 -25.19 10.32 -5.45
CA GLY A 295 -25.75 10.75 -6.73
C GLY A 295 -25.55 12.24 -7.05
N ARG A 296 -24.90 12.99 -6.15
CA ARG A 296 -24.58 14.41 -6.34
C ARG A 296 -23.15 14.68 -5.93
N ARG A 297 -22.38 15.32 -6.81
CA ARG A 297 -21.03 15.80 -6.49
C ARG A 297 -21.12 17.26 -6.01
N PRO A 298 -20.73 17.55 -4.74
CA PRO A 298 -20.65 18.93 -4.26
C PRO A 298 -19.67 19.73 -5.11
N LYS A 299 -19.99 20.99 -5.36
CA LYS A 299 -19.19 21.89 -6.20
C LYS A 299 -18.30 22.76 -5.32
N ALA A 300 -16.98 22.65 -5.52
CA ALA A 300 -15.97 23.48 -4.87
C ALA A 300 -15.42 24.52 -5.87
N PHE A 301 -15.70 25.78 -5.63
CA PHE A 301 -15.28 26.91 -6.47
C PHE A 301 -14.05 27.60 -5.90
N MET A 302 -13.02 27.80 -6.73
CA MET A 302 -11.79 28.47 -6.35
C MET A 302 -11.96 29.99 -6.52
N LEU A 303 -12.14 30.72 -5.43
CA LEU A 303 -12.15 32.19 -5.42
C LEU A 303 -10.70 32.70 -5.40
N ALA A 304 -10.07 32.70 -6.58
CA ALA A 304 -8.69 33.09 -6.75
C ALA A 304 -8.53 34.61 -6.88
N LEU A 305 -7.87 35.24 -5.90
CA LEU A 305 -7.69 36.69 -5.78
C LEU A 305 -6.21 37.04 -5.49
N GLY A 306 -5.82 38.27 -5.73
CA GLY A 306 -4.51 38.81 -5.33
C GLY A 306 -3.34 38.28 -6.14
N ASN A 307 -2.21 38.04 -5.47
CA ASN A 307 -0.94 37.66 -6.09
C ASN A 307 -1.05 36.37 -6.91
N LEU A 308 -0.63 36.46 -8.19
CA LEU A 308 -0.76 35.38 -9.17
C LEU A 308 -0.09 34.06 -8.73
N ALA A 309 1.12 34.13 -8.18
CA ALA A 309 1.88 32.94 -7.81
C ALA A 309 1.20 32.20 -6.65
N PHE A 310 0.84 32.93 -5.61
CA PHE A 310 0.18 32.36 -4.41
C PHE A 310 -1.22 31.84 -4.73
N ARG A 311 -2.06 32.64 -5.40
CA ARG A 311 -3.42 32.20 -5.74
C ARG A 311 -3.45 30.95 -6.60
N ARG A 312 -2.51 30.79 -7.56
CA ARG A 312 -2.40 29.57 -8.38
C ARG A 312 -1.97 28.36 -7.56
N ALA A 313 -0.95 28.49 -6.73
CA ALA A 313 -0.49 27.39 -5.88
C ALA A 313 -1.59 26.91 -4.93
N ARG A 314 -2.30 27.85 -4.28
CA ARG A 314 -3.41 27.55 -3.36
C ARG A 314 -4.61 26.94 -4.08
N ALA A 315 -5.00 27.48 -5.24
CA ALA A 315 -6.06 26.92 -6.06
C ALA A 315 -5.71 25.50 -6.52
N GLN A 316 -4.51 25.26 -7.04
CA GLN A 316 -4.08 23.93 -7.47
C GLN A 316 -4.10 22.91 -6.34
N PHE A 317 -3.63 23.30 -5.13
CA PHE A 317 -3.69 22.44 -3.95
C PHE A 317 -5.14 22.11 -3.60
N SER A 318 -6.02 23.12 -3.53
CA SER A 318 -7.43 22.97 -3.16
C SER A 318 -8.20 22.15 -4.19
N CYS A 319 -7.97 22.38 -5.49
CA CYS A 319 -8.54 21.56 -6.56
C CYS A 319 -8.22 20.07 -6.37
N ASN A 320 -6.94 19.78 -6.16
CA ASN A 320 -6.49 18.41 -5.93
C ASN A 320 -7.09 17.82 -4.65
N PHE A 321 -7.17 18.61 -3.58
CA PHE A 321 -7.71 18.18 -2.28
C PHE A 321 -9.20 17.80 -2.37
N PHE A 322 -10.03 18.68 -2.93
CA PHE A 322 -11.47 18.43 -3.06
C PHE A 322 -11.79 17.33 -4.08
N ALA A 323 -11.02 17.24 -5.16
CA ALA A 323 -11.19 16.18 -6.15
C ALA A 323 -10.88 14.78 -5.59
N CYS A 324 -9.95 14.64 -4.62
CA CYS A 324 -9.69 13.39 -3.93
C CYS A 324 -10.94 12.86 -3.19
N ALA A 325 -11.82 13.76 -2.74
CA ALA A 325 -13.11 13.41 -2.12
C ALA A 325 -14.25 13.23 -3.15
N GLY A 326 -13.95 13.33 -4.45
CA GLY A 326 -14.93 13.19 -5.53
C GLY A 326 -15.75 14.44 -5.80
N PHE A 327 -15.39 15.60 -5.26
CA PHE A 327 -16.12 16.87 -5.50
C PHE A 327 -15.88 17.37 -6.93
N GLU A 328 -16.87 18.05 -7.49
CA GLU A 328 -16.72 18.79 -8.74
C GLU A 328 -15.95 20.07 -8.44
N VAL A 329 -14.82 20.24 -9.08
CA VAL A 329 -13.93 21.39 -8.85
C VAL A 329 -14.07 22.39 -9.97
N ILE A 330 -14.31 23.66 -9.62
CA ILE A 330 -14.42 24.78 -10.55
C ILE A 330 -13.21 25.69 -10.35
N ASP A 331 -12.20 25.48 -11.20
CA ASP A 331 -11.00 26.30 -11.24
C ASP A 331 -11.15 27.47 -12.22
N ASN A 332 -10.33 28.53 -12.05
CA ASN A 332 -10.35 29.71 -12.88
C ASN A 332 -9.00 30.45 -12.85
N ILE A 333 -8.84 31.44 -13.73
CA ILE A 333 -7.62 32.24 -13.82
C ILE A 333 -7.51 33.32 -12.74
N GLY A 334 -8.58 33.55 -11.99
CA GLY A 334 -8.68 34.58 -10.93
C GLY A 334 -9.54 35.77 -11.30
N PHE A 335 -9.97 36.49 -10.28
CA PHE A 335 -10.87 37.63 -10.36
C PHE A 335 -10.18 38.93 -9.97
N LYS A 336 -10.72 40.08 -10.44
CA LYS A 336 -10.23 41.41 -10.09
C LYS A 336 -10.82 41.93 -8.76
N SER A 337 -12.00 41.43 -8.39
CA SER A 337 -12.67 41.78 -7.14
C SER A 337 -13.39 40.61 -6.51
N ILE A 338 -13.66 40.72 -5.20
CA ILE A 338 -14.45 39.73 -4.45
C ILE A 338 -15.86 39.61 -5.03
N ASP A 339 -16.50 40.73 -5.39
CA ASP A 339 -17.86 40.76 -5.90
C ASP A 339 -17.99 40.00 -7.23
N GLU A 340 -17.03 40.19 -8.13
CA GLU A 340 -16.96 39.46 -9.41
C GLU A 340 -16.83 37.95 -9.15
N GLY A 341 -15.93 37.55 -8.27
CA GLY A 341 -15.69 36.16 -7.96
C GLY A 341 -16.85 35.48 -7.24
N LEU A 342 -17.47 36.17 -6.26
CA LEU A 342 -18.64 35.63 -5.57
C LEU A 342 -19.88 35.52 -6.49
N LYS A 343 -20.05 36.47 -7.41
CA LYS A 343 -21.09 36.37 -8.43
C LYS A 343 -20.89 35.14 -9.29
N ALA A 344 -19.68 34.91 -9.79
CA ALA A 344 -19.35 33.71 -10.57
C ALA A 344 -19.57 32.41 -9.78
N ALA A 345 -19.22 32.38 -8.50
CA ALA A 345 -19.46 31.23 -7.63
C ALA A 345 -20.96 30.94 -7.45
N MET A 346 -21.79 31.96 -7.32
CA MET A 346 -23.25 31.82 -7.21
C MET A 346 -23.88 31.40 -8.52
N ASP A 347 -23.45 31.97 -9.65
CA ASP A 347 -23.90 31.59 -10.98
C ASP A 347 -23.58 30.10 -11.28
N ALA A 348 -22.44 29.60 -10.78
CA ALA A 348 -22.03 28.20 -10.84
C ALA A 348 -22.80 27.29 -9.87
N LYS A 349 -23.60 27.85 -8.96
CA LYS A 349 -24.31 27.13 -7.89
C LYS A 349 -23.37 26.29 -7.03
N SER A 350 -22.30 26.94 -6.56
CA SER A 350 -21.26 26.26 -5.79
C SER A 350 -21.71 26.01 -4.36
N ASP A 351 -21.41 24.82 -3.83
CA ASP A 351 -21.68 24.44 -2.44
C ASP A 351 -20.58 24.93 -1.50
N ILE A 352 -19.36 25.06 -2.01
CA ILE A 352 -18.17 25.48 -1.29
C ILE A 352 -17.46 26.56 -2.09
N VAL A 353 -17.06 27.63 -1.41
CA VAL A 353 -16.21 28.70 -1.97
C VAL A 353 -14.87 28.69 -1.22
N VAL A 354 -13.80 28.44 -1.95
CA VAL A 354 -12.44 28.37 -1.40
C VAL A 354 -11.67 29.61 -1.80
N ILE A 355 -11.38 30.49 -0.85
CA ILE A 355 -10.55 31.67 -1.15
C ILE A 355 -9.08 31.25 -1.26
N CYS A 356 -8.45 31.65 -2.37
CA CYS A 356 -7.07 31.34 -2.72
C CYS A 356 -6.31 32.66 -2.95
N SER A 357 -5.42 33.02 -2.01
CA SER A 357 -4.60 34.24 -2.06
C SER A 357 -3.30 34.03 -1.26
N SER A 358 -2.54 35.10 -1.01
CA SER A 358 -1.41 35.05 -0.08
C SER A 358 -1.86 35.17 1.37
N ASP A 359 -1.02 34.72 2.32
CA ASP A 359 -1.34 34.78 3.75
C ASP A 359 -1.54 36.23 4.23
N GLU A 360 -0.75 37.17 3.70
CA GLU A 360 -0.87 38.60 3.99
C GLU A 360 -2.21 39.17 3.52
N GLU A 361 -2.69 38.76 2.33
CA GLU A 361 -3.94 39.25 1.75
C GLU A 361 -5.17 38.67 2.44
N TYR A 362 -5.06 37.47 3.07
CA TYR A 362 -6.19 36.87 3.78
C TYR A 362 -6.71 37.71 4.95
N ALA A 363 -5.85 38.49 5.63
CA ALA A 363 -6.27 39.36 6.74
C ALA A 363 -7.38 40.32 6.33
N THR A 364 -7.41 40.74 5.07
CA THR A 364 -8.43 41.69 4.54
C THR A 364 -9.46 41.00 3.68
N LEU A 365 -9.02 40.14 2.76
CA LEU A 365 -9.92 39.52 1.74
C LEU A 365 -10.84 38.45 2.33
N ALA A 366 -10.36 37.65 3.32
CA ALA A 366 -11.16 36.56 3.84
C ALA A 366 -12.37 37.03 4.67
N PRO A 367 -12.25 37.99 5.62
CA PRO A 367 -13.39 38.54 6.34
C PRO A 367 -14.41 39.21 5.41
N GLU A 368 -13.96 40.00 4.44
CA GLU A 368 -14.83 40.68 3.48
C GLU A 368 -15.59 39.65 2.61
N ALA A 369 -14.90 38.64 2.08
CA ALA A 369 -15.53 37.60 1.28
C ALA A 369 -16.53 36.77 2.08
N PHE A 370 -16.21 36.44 3.34
CA PHE A 370 -17.11 35.70 4.23
C PHE A 370 -18.38 36.51 4.53
N GLN A 371 -18.24 37.80 4.85
CA GLN A 371 -19.39 38.68 5.14
C GLN A 371 -20.32 38.81 3.92
N LYS A 372 -19.74 38.95 2.70
CA LYS A 372 -20.52 39.07 1.47
C LYS A 372 -21.16 37.76 1.03
N LEU A 373 -20.49 36.63 1.28
CA LEU A 373 -21.03 35.29 0.96
C LEU A 373 -22.20 34.93 1.87
N GLY A 374 -22.10 35.21 3.18
CA GLY A 374 -23.08 34.83 4.19
C GLY A 374 -23.28 33.30 4.20
N ASP A 375 -24.52 32.87 4.42
CA ASP A 375 -24.89 31.46 4.53
C ASP A 375 -25.17 30.77 3.17
N LYS A 376 -24.79 31.41 2.04
CA LYS A 376 -25.12 30.90 0.70
C LYS A 376 -24.28 29.68 0.29
N ALA A 377 -23.08 29.54 0.82
CA ALA A 377 -22.17 28.42 0.59
C ALA A 377 -21.20 28.26 1.77
N ILE A 378 -20.57 27.09 1.88
CA ILE A 378 -19.50 26.85 2.86
C ILE A 378 -18.26 27.66 2.44
N PHE A 379 -17.73 28.47 3.35
CA PHE A 379 -16.50 29.24 3.10
C PHE A 379 -15.27 28.54 3.65
N VAL A 380 -14.23 28.45 2.83
CA VAL A 380 -12.96 27.80 3.18
C VAL A 380 -11.81 28.73 2.81
N VAL A 381 -10.80 28.84 3.68
CA VAL A 381 -9.56 29.56 3.41
C VAL A 381 -8.45 28.56 3.08
N ALA A 382 -7.81 28.72 1.93
CA ALA A 382 -6.71 27.87 1.49
C ALA A 382 -5.37 28.41 2.04
N GLY A 383 -5.10 28.23 3.32
CA GLY A 383 -3.89 28.74 4.00
C GLY A 383 -3.77 28.21 5.42
N GLU A 384 -2.71 28.60 6.11
CA GLU A 384 -2.62 28.44 7.56
C GLU A 384 -3.48 29.50 8.25
N PRO A 385 -4.16 29.15 9.35
CA PRO A 385 -4.98 30.11 10.09
C PRO A 385 -4.15 31.16 10.78
#